data_9ac0b6ddfe0e74643846fdec9b09ee32
#
_entry.id   9ac0b6ddfe0e74643846fdec9b09ee32
#
_cell.length_a   1.000
_cell.length_b   1.000
_cell.length_c   1.000
_cell.angle_alpha   90.00
_cell.angle_beta   90.00
_cell.angle_gamma   90.00
#
_symmetry.space_group_name_H-M   'P 1'
#
loop_
_entity.id
_entity.type
_entity.pdbx_description
1 polymer ?
#
loop_
_entity_poly.entity_id
_entity_poly.type
_entity_poly.pdbx_seq_one_letter_code
_entity_poly.pdbx_strand_id
1 'polypeptide(L)'
;IKTELGRWMSEGGHEASARELKRAMEICIDNANRSIFNAANSNAQYAGMGTTLVMGVFHGTRAMIGHVGDSRCYRLREGNFMQITRDHSLLQEQIDAGLISLEQAQYATHKNLVTRALGVEDTVLLEVNEYRVEDEDLYLFCSDGLSDMMSDERIAAVMVTAGTLEEKAQALVDAANDCGGRDNISVILAYARSKPVRKGLLSRMLGK
;
A
#
# COMPACT_ATOMS: atom_id res chain seq x y z
N ILE A 1 7.01 -6.97 -11.47
CA ILE A 1 6.69 -5.56 -11.13
C ILE A 1 7.94 -4.84 -10.62
N LYS A 2 8.44 -5.19 -9.41
CA LYS A 2 9.59 -4.49 -8.78
C LYS A 2 10.80 -4.34 -9.72
N THR A 3 11.18 -5.40 -10.42
CA THR A 3 12.35 -5.39 -11.33
C THR A 3 12.14 -4.49 -12.54
N GLU A 4 10.97 -4.53 -13.18
CA GLU A 4 10.66 -3.74 -14.37
C GLU A 4 10.52 -2.26 -14.03
N LEU A 5 9.70 -1.94 -13.00
CA LEU A 5 9.51 -0.57 -12.55
C LEU A 5 10.81 0.03 -12.01
N GLY A 6 11.60 -0.76 -11.25
CA GLY A 6 12.91 -0.33 -10.77
C GLY A 6 13.91 -0.02 -11.88
N ARG A 7 13.93 -0.83 -12.95
CA ARG A 7 14.73 -0.57 -14.14
C ARG A 7 14.29 0.73 -14.81
N TRP A 8 13.00 0.88 -15.07
CA TRP A 8 12.45 2.10 -15.68
C TRP A 8 12.80 3.36 -14.87
N MET A 9 12.68 3.30 -13.53
CA MET A 9 13.08 4.40 -12.65
C MET A 9 14.59 4.72 -12.76
N SER A 10 15.46 3.72 -12.89
CA SER A 10 16.90 3.93 -13.00
C SER A 10 17.35 4.45 -14.37
N GLU A 11 16.61 4.16 -15.43
CA GLU A 11 16.89 4.56 -16.82
C GLU A 11 16.34 5.95 -17.19
N GLY A 12 15.92 6.76 -16.23
CA GLY A 12 15.43 8.13 -16.44
C GLY A 12 14.03 8.40 -15.86
N GLY A 13 13.34 7.40 -15.39
CA GLY A 13 12.00 7.55 -14.80
C GLY A 13 11.97 8.42 -13.54
N HIS A 14 13.14 8.71 -12.94
CA HIS A 14 13.26 9.62 -11.81
C HIS A 14 12.96 11.10 -12.17
N GLU A 15 13.00 11.47 -13.45
CA GLU A 15 12.60 12.79 -13.96
C GLU A 15 11.15 12.81 -14.48
N ALA A 16 10.48 11.65 -14.47
CA ALA A 16 9.17 11.50 -15.06
C ALA A 16 8.09 12.29 -14.32
N SER A 17 7.13 12.76 -15.08
CA SER A 17 5.90 13.34 -14.55
C SER A 17 5.06 12.28 -13.82
N ALA A 18 4.14 12.73 -12.97
CA ALA A 18 3.19 11.84 -12.30
C ALA A 18 2.38 10.97 -13.31
N ARG A 19 2.05 11.54 -14.48
CA ARG A 19 1.31 10.82 -15.54
C ARG A 19 2.15 9.70 -16.14
N GLU A 20 3.43 9.93 -16.40
CA GLU A 20 4.34 8.91 -16.94
C GLU A 20 4.60 7.80 -15.93
N LEU A 21 4.80 8.17 -14.66
CA LEU A 21 4.96 7.18 -13.58
C LEU A 21 3.70 6.34 -13.41
N LYS A 22 2.51 6.96 -13.40
CA LYS A 22 1.23 6.23 -13.37
C LYS A 22 1.15 5.25 -14.53
N ARG A 23 1.48 5.69 -15.76
CA ARG A 23 1.45 4.83 -16.94
C ARG A 23 2.43 3.66 -16.84
N ALA A 24 3.63 3.90 -16.33
CA ALA A 24 4.62 2.83 -16.09
C ALA A 24 4.10 1.81 -15.07
N MET A 25 3.47 2.26 -13.98
CA MET A 25 2.83 1.39 -12.99
C MET A 25 1.72 0.55 -13.63
N GLU A 26 0.81 1.17 -14.40
CA GLU A 26 -0.28 0.46 -15.10
C GLU A 26 0.26 -0.63 -16.03
N ILE A 27 1.30 -0.35 -16.83
CA ILE A 27 1.92 -1.33 -17.73
C ILE A 27 2.52 -2.50 -16.95
N CYS A 28 3.26 -2.22 -15.88
CA CYS A 28 3.86 -3.28 -15.07
C CYS A 28 2.81 -4.19 -14.40
N ILE A 29 1.69 -3.60 -13.99
CA ILE A 29 0.59 -4.34 -13.36
C ILE A 29 -0.18 -5.16 -14.39
N ASP A 30 -0.46 -4.61 -15.57
CA ASP A 30 -1.12 -5.34 -16.65
C ASP A 30 -0.29 -6.57 -17.09
N ASN A 31 1.04 -6.41 -17.22
CA ASN A 31 1.95 -7.52 -17.50
C ASN A 31 1.93 -8.59 -16.40
N ALA A 32 1.92 -8.18 -15.13
CA ALA A 32 1.83 -9.10 -14.00
C ALA A 32 0.49 -9.83 -13.98
N ASN A 33 -0.62 -9.12 -14.19
CA ASN A 33 -1.96 -9.66 -14.27
C ASN A 33 -2.04 -10.75 -15.35
N ARG A 34 -1.61 -10.44 -16.57
CA ARG A 34 -1.60 -11.39 -17.69
C ARG A 34 -0.75 -12.62 -17.40
N SER A 35 0.39 -12.43 -16.73
CA SER A 35 1.26 -13.57 -16.37
C SER A 35 0.57 -14.52 -15.40
N ILE A 36 -0.12 -13.99 -14.38
CA ILE A 36 -0.86 -14.80 -13.38
C ILE A 36 -2.07 -15.44 -14.06
N PHE A 37 -2.86 -14.66 -14.80
CA PHE A 37 -4.05 -15.15 -15.52
C PHE A 37 -3.71 -16.28 -16.50
N ASN A 38 -2.67 -16.12 -17.31
CA ASN A 38 -2.22 -17.14 -18.24
C ASN A 38 -1.74 -18.42 -17.51
N ALA A 39 -1.00 -18.29 -16.40
CA ALA A 39 -0.57 -19.42 -15.60
C ALA A 39 -1.78 -20.17 -15.00
N ALA A 40 -2.75 -19.44 -14.45
CA ALA A 40 -3.98 -20.01 -13.89
C ALA A 40 -4.80 -20.79 -14.93
N ASN A 41 -4.84 -20.28 -16.17
CA ASN A 41 -5.61 -20.92 -17.25
C ASN A 41 -4.84 -22.03 -18.00
N SER A 42 -3.51 -22.04 -17.92
CA SER A 42 -2.68 -23.04 -18.60
C SER A 42 -2.40 -24.29 -17.77
N ASN A 43 -2.59 -24.23 -16.47
CA ASN A 43 -2.31 -25.34 -15.56
C ASN A 43 -3.46 -25.51 -14.55
N ALA A 44 -4.11 -26.66 -14.60
CA ALA A 44 -5.22 -26.97 -13.70
C ALA A 44 -4.85 -26.89 -12.20
N GLN A 45 -3.59 -27.07 -11.84
CA GLN A 45 -3.12 -26.91 -10.46
C GLN A 45 -3.15 -25.45 -9.97
N TYR A 46 -3.18 -24.49 -10.90
CA TYR A 46 -3.23 -23.06 -10.61
C TYR A 46 -4.61 -22.45 -10.89
N ALA A 47 -5.60 -23.28 -11.18
CA ALA A 47 -6.97 -22.82 -11.45
C ALA A 47 -7.49 -21.94 -10.31
N GLY A 48 -7.93 -20.72 -10.65
CA GLY A 48 -8.40 -19.73 -9.67
C GLY A 48 -7.29 -18.97 -8.92
N MET A 49 -6.01 -19.13 -9.31
CA MET A 49 -4.92 -18.37 -8.72
C MET A 49 -5.10 -16.88 -8.98
N GLY A 50 -5.04 -16.11 -7.91
CA GLY A 50 -5.10 -14.66 -7.94
C GLY A 50 -4.40 -14.07 -6.72
N THR A 51 -4.19 -12.77 -6.72
CA THR A 51 -3.60 -12.07 -5.57
C THR A 51 -4.04 -10.61 -5.53
N THR A 52 -4.04 -10.02 -4.35
CA THR A 52 -4.13 -8.57 -4.17
C THR A 52 -2.77 -7.91 -4.38
N LEU A 53 -2.75 -6.61 -4.48
CA LEU A 53 -1.53 -5.81 -4.56
C LEU A 53 -1.75 -4.48 -3.88
N VAL A 54 -0.79 -4.05 -3.07
CA VAL A 54 -0.61 -2.67 -2.66
C VAL A 54 0.84 -2.26 -2.87
N MET A 55 1.09 -1.10 -3.45
CA MET A 55 2.44 -0.63 -3.75
C MET A 55 2.57 0.89 -3.63
N GLY A 56 3.80 1.34 -3.33
CA GLY A 56 4.14 2.75 -3.30
C GLY A 56 5.43 3.04 -4.07
N VAL A 57 5.43 4.10 -4.86
CA VAL A 57 6.62 4.67 -5.50
C VAL A 57 6.84 6.06 -4.94
N PHE A 58 7.92 6.20 -4.18
CA PHE A 58 8.30 7.48 -3.54
C PHE A 58 9.36 8.19 -4.38
N HIS A 59 9.08 9.43 -4.74
CA HIS A 59 10.00 10.24 -5.52
C HIS A 59 9.93 11.72 -5.12
N GLY A 60 11.02 12.24 -4.57
CA GLY A 60 11.07 13.60 -4.03
C GLY A 60 10.00 13.80 -2.94
N THR A 61 9.10 14.77 -3.17
CA THR A 61 7.99 15.09 -2.26
C THR A 61 6.66 14.46 -2.68
N ARG A 62 6.70 13.42 -3.51
CA ARG A 62 5.52 12.74 -4.04
C ARG A 62 5.57 11.24 -3.76
N ALA A 63 4.42 10.64 -3.50
CA ALA A 63 4.22 9.21 -3.49
C ALA A 63 3.08 8.86 -4.45
N MET A 64 3.33 7.91 -5.34
CA MET A 64 2.27 7.27 -6.14
C MET A 64 1.92 5.97 -5.44
N ILE A 65 0.71 5.89 -4.90
CA ILE A 65 0.20 4.69 -4.23
C ILE A 65 -0.78 4.01 -5.16
N GLY A 66 -0.50 2.74 -5.46
CA GLY A 66 -1.34 1.92 -6.33
C GLY A 66 -1.81 0.66 -5.62
N HIS A 67 -3.04 0.21 -5.88
CA HIS A 67 -3.55 -1.03 -5.31
C HIS A 67 -4.57 -1.72 -6.22
N VAL A 68 -4.70 -3.03 -6.00
CA VAL A 68 -5.75 -3.92 -6.51
C VAL A 68 -6.11 -4.87 -5.39
N GLY A 69 -7.37 -4.87 -4.94
CA GLY A 69 -7.84 -5.70 -3.83
C GLY A 69 -8.03 -4.91 -2.54
N ASP A 70 -7.94 -5.59 -1.43
CA ASP A 70 -8.22 -5.12 -0.06
C ASP A 70 -6.96 -5.03 0.82
N SER A 71 -5.79 -5.29 0.27
CA SER A 71 -4.53 -4.92 0.91
C SER A 71 -4.42 -3.41 0.99
N ARG A 72 -4.01 -2.89 2.15
CA ARG A 72 -4.16 -1.47 2.48
C ARG A 72 -2.83 -0.73 2.56
N CYS A 73 -2.90 0.56 2.28
CA CYS A 73 -1.88 1.52 2.64
C CYS A 73 -2.45 2.57 3.60
N TYR A 74 -1.73 2.78 4.70
CA TYR A 74 -2.03 3.82 5.70
C TYR A 74 -0.89 4.84 5.75
N ARG A 75 -1.22 6.05 6.20
CA ARG A 75 -0.23 7.09 6.50
C ARG A 75 -0.45 7.63 7.91
N LEU A 76 0.63 7.69 8.68
CA LEU A 76 0.71 8.43 9.93
C LEU A 76 1.45 9.74 9.67
N ARG A 77 0.81 10.87 9.91
CA ARG A 77 1.36 12.23 9.79
C ARG A 77 0.92 13.05 10.99
N GLU A 78 1.85 13.64 11.74
CA GLU A 78 1.56 14.51 12.89
C GLU A 78 0.56 13.89 13.88
N GLY A 79 0.68 12.58 14.11
CA GLY A 79 -0.22 11.81 14.98
C GLY A 79 -1.58 11.43 14.34
N ASN A 80 -1.87 11.90 13.13
CA ASN A 80 -3.07 11.50 12.41
C ASN A 80 -2.79 10.23 11.58
N PHE A 81 -3.44 9.12 11.94
CA PHE A 81 -3.37 7.84 11.23
C PHE A 81 -4.58 7.70 10.31
N MET A 82 -4.34 7.44 9.03
CA MET A 82 -5.39 7.41 8.02
C MET A 82 -5.12 6.33 6.98
N GLN A 83 -6.12 5.52 6.65
CA GLN A 83 -6.11 4.67 5.46
C GLN A 83 -6.15 5.55 4.21
N ILE A 84 -5.24 5.34 3.26
CA ILE A 84 -5.15 6.12 2.02
C ILE A 84 -5.51 5.31 0.76
N THR A 85 -5.63 4.00 0.86
CA THR A 85 -6.26 3.14 -0.16
C THR A 85 -7.73 2.93 0.18
N ARG A 86 -8.52 2.53 -0.80
CA ARG A 86 -9.94 2.18 -0.61
C ARG A 86 -10.13 0.75 -1.08
N ASP A 87 -10.60 -0.12 -0.20
CA ASP A 87 -10.67 -1.55 -0.48
C ASP A 87 -11.56 -1.87 -1.69
N HIS A 88 -11.08 -2.70 -2.59
CA HIS A 88 -11.90 -3.29 -3.63
C HIS A 88 -12.63 -4.52 -3.05
N SER A 89 -13.63 -4.27 -2.23
CA SER A 89 -14.43 -5.30 -1.56
C SER A 89 -15.93 -4.99 -1.69
N LEU A 90 -16.75 -6.03 -1.67
CA LEU A 90 -18.20 -5.88 -1.70
C LEU A 90 -18.70 -5.00 -0.55
N LEU A 91 -18.09 -5.15 0.64
CA LEU A 91 -18.42 -4.35 1.81
C LEU A 91 -18.19 -2.86 1.55
N GLN A 92 -17.04 -2.50 0.98
CA GLN A 92 -16.71 -1.12 0.67
C GLN A 92 -17.65 -0.54 -0.40
N GLU A 93 -17.97 -1.34 -1.43
CA GLU A 93 -18.94 -0.92 -2.46
C GLU A 93 -20.35 -0.66 -1.89
N GLN A 94 -20.78 -1.46 -0.91
CA GLN A 94 -22.07 -1.24 -0.22
C GLN A 94 -22.06 0.02 0.64
N ILE A 95 -20.95 0.32 1.31
CA ILE A 95 -20.77 1.58 2.06
C ILE A 95 -20.83 2.76 1.10
N ASP A 96 -20.15 2.69 -0.02
CA ASP A 96 -20.07 3.74 -1.04
C ASP A 96 -21.42 4.04 -1.68
N ALA A 97 -22.20 3.00 -1.91
CA ALA A 97 -23.56 3.11 -2.41
C ALA A 97 -24.56 3.57 -1.35
N GLY A 98 -24.13 3.76 -0.09
CA GLY A 98 -25.01 4.14 1.02
C GLY A 98 -26.01 3.06 1.43
N LEU A 99 -25.74 1.79 1.03
CA LEU A 99 -26.61 0.65 1.36
C LEU A 99 -26.42 0.20 2.80
N ILE A 100 -25.24 0.39 3.36
CA ILE A 100 -24.92 0.13 4.77
C ILE A 100 -24.11 1.28 5.35
N SER A 101 -24.28 1.55 6.65
CA SER A 101 -23.44 2.52 7.37
C SER A 101 -22.11 1.90 7.79
N LEU A 102 -21.11 2.76 8.11
CA LEU A 102 -19.84 2.31 8.69
C LEU A 102 -20.01 1.50 9.97
N GLU A 103 -21.02 1.84 10.80
CA GLU A 103 -21.34 1.09 12.01
C GLU A 103 -21.87 -0.31 11.68
N GLN A 104 -22.76 -0.44 10.69
CA GLN A 104 -23.29 -1.71 10.23
C GLN A 104 -22.20 -2.58 9.59
N ALA A 105 -21.26 -1.97 8.89
CA ALA A 105 -20.12 -2.65 8.27
C ALA A 105 -19.24 -3.40 9.29
N GLN A 106 -19.14 -2.91 10.52
CA GLN A 106 -18.38 -3.58 11.59
C GLN A 106 -18.94 -4.96 11.95
N TYR A 107 -20.22 -5.20 11.71
CA TYR A 107 -20.93 -6.45 12.01
C TYR A 107 -21.23 -7.29 10.77
N ALA A 108 -20.78 -6.86 9.58
CA ALA A 108 -21.02 -7.58 8.35
C ALA A 108 -20.32 -8.96 8.36
N THR A 109 -21.04 -10.00 7.91
CA THR A 109 -20.53 -11.39 7.90
C THR A 109 -19.62 -11.70 6.72
N HIS A 110 -19.63 -10.90 5.68
CA HIS A 110 -18.88 -11.11 4.42
C HIS A 110 -17.90 -9.97 4.14
N LYS A 111 -17.04 -9.65 5.13
CA LYS A 111 -16.07 -8.54 5.02
C LYS A 111 -15.03 -8.77 3.93
N ASN A 112 -14.68 -10.04 3.67
CA ASN A 112 -13.51 -10.45 2.87
C ASN A 112 -13.87 -10.85 1.44
N LEU A 113 -15.01 -10.38 0.89
CA LEU A 113 -15.32 -10.59 -0.52
C LEU A 113 -14.63 -9.53 -1.37
N VAL A 114 -13.46 -9.87 -1.86
CA VAL A 114 -12.68 -9.03 -2.78
C VAL A 114 -13.38 -8.97 -4.13
N THR A 115 -13.61 -7.76 -4.65
CA THR A 115 -14.27 -7.54 -5.96
C THR A 115 -13.26 -7.34 -7.09
N ARG A 116 -11.96 -7.19 -6.77
CA ARG A 116 -10.91 -7.00 -7.77
C ARG A 116 -9.60 -7.60 -7.30
N ALA A 117 -9.00 -8.49 -8.10
CA ALA A 117 -7.70 -9.13 -7.82
C ALA A 117 -6.91 -9.34 -9.11
N LEU A 118 -5.58 -9.43 -9.00
CA LEU A 118 -4.70 -9.79 -10.13
C LEU A 118 -4.88 -11.27 -10.47
N GLY A 119 -4.92 -11.56 -11.77
CA GLY A 119 -4.93 -12.93 -12.30
C GLY A 119 -6.31 -13.58 -12.36
N VAL A 120 -7.36 -12.92 -11.88
CA VAL A 120 -8.74 -13.45 -11.92
C VAL A 120 -9.40 -13.18 -13.28
N GLU A 121 -9.17 -12.00 -13.84
CA GLU A 121 -9.65 -11.59 -15.16
C GLU A 121 -8.47 -11.30 -16.09
N ASP A 122 -8.69 -11.31 -17.41
CA ASP A 122 -7.65 -11.03 -18.43
C ASP A 122 -7.13 -9.59 -18.37
N THR A 123 -7.93 -8.68 -17.84
CA THR A 123 -7.59 -7.28 -17.60
C THR A 123 -7.85 -6.89 -16.16
N VAL A 124 -7.11 -5.91 -15.66
CA VAL A 124 -7.30 -5.38 -14.30
C VAL A 124 -7.15 -3.87 -14.30
N LEU A 125 -8.01 -3.19 -13.57
CA LEU A 125 -7.89 -1.75 -13.36
C LEU A 125 -7.11 -1.48 -12.07
N LEU A 126 -5.87 -0.97 -12.22
CA LEU A 126 -5.07 -0.47 -11.11
C LEU A 126 -5.63 0.89 -10.65
N GLU A 127 -5.98 1.00 -9.38
CA GLU A 127 -6.25 2.31 -8.77
C GLU A 127 -4.92 2.93 -8.35
N VAL A 128 -4.61 4.14 -8.88
CA VAL A 128 -3.37 4.87 -8.57
C VAL A 128 -3.71 6.32 -8.23
N ASN A 129 -3.25 6.73 -7.05
CA ASN A 129 -3.41 8.09 -6.57
C ASN A 129 -2.05 8.70 -6.20
N GLU A 130 -1.91 10.01 -6.46
CA GLU A 130 -0.72 10.78 -6.09
C GLU A 130 -0.95 11.46 -4.73
N TYR A 131 0.05 11.37 -3.86
CA TYR A 131 0.05 12.00 -2.54
C TYR A 131 1.30 12.84 -2.36
N ARG A 132 1.14 13.99 -1.70
CA ARG A 132 2.27 14.76 -1.23
C ARG A 132 2.89 14.07 -0.01
N VAL A 133 4.19 13.87 -0.05
CA VAL A 133 4.99 13.35 1.05
C VAL A 133 5.56 14.52 1.85
N GLU A 134 5.45 14.46 3.15
CA GLU A 134 6.06 15.41 4.08
C GLU A 134 7.12 14.71 4.91
N ASP A 135 8.00 15.51 5.52
CA ASP A 135 9.02 14.97 6.41
C ASP A 135 8.36 14.31 7.62
N GLU A 136 8.93 13.20 8.07
CA GLU A 136 8.40 12.38 9.16
C GLU A 136 7.08 11.62 8.86
N ASP A 137 6.56 11.63 7.63
CA ASP A 137 5.48 10.73 7.24
C ASP A 137 5.91 9.27 7.44
N LEU A 138 5.08 8.48 8.07
CA LEU A 138 5.25 7.03 8.17
C LEU A 138 4.12 6.32 7.45
N TYR A 139 4.48 5.52 6.45
CA TYR A 139 3.55 4.71 5.67
C TYR A 139 3.59 3.27 6.11
N LEU A 140 2.43 2.65 6.21
CA LEU A 140 2.24 1.22 6.42
C LEU A 140 1.53 0.63 5.19
N PHE A 141 2.11 -0.42 4.61
CA PHE A 141 1.48 -1.29 3.63
C PHE A 141 1.26 -2.64 4.28
N CYS A 142 0.06 -3.19 4.20
CA CYS A 142 -0.26 -4.46 4.84
C CYS A 142 -1.26 -5.29 4.04
N SER A 143 -1.23 -6.60 4.28
CA SER A 143 -2.31 -7.51 3.89
C SER A 143 -3.50 -7.38 4.85
N ASP A 144 -4.63 -7.94 4.46
CA ASP A 144 -5.86 -8.06 5.26
C ASP A 144 -5.64 -8.83 6.58
N GLY A 145 -4.69 -9.78 6.62
CA GLY A 145 -4.30 -10.48 7.85
C GLY A 145 -3.88 -9.56 9.00
N LEU A 146 -3.48 -8.30 8.74
CA LEU A 146 -3.29 -7.28 9.77
C LEU A 146 -4.61 -6.57 10.09
N SER A 147 -5.26 -5.98 9.09
CA SER A 147 -6.41 -5.09 9.26
C SER A 147 -7.70 -5.81 9.66
N ASP A 148 -7.80 -7.11 9.42
CA ASP A 148 -8.91 -7.94 9.91
C ASP A 148 -8.75 -8.35 11.38
N MET A 149 -7.50 -8.39 11.86
CA MET A 149 -7.20 -8.75 13.26
C MET A 149 -7.13 -7.55 14.18
N MET A 150 -6.81 -6.36 13.66
CA MET A 150 -6.59 -5.15 14.45
C MET A 150 -7.43 -3.99 13.92
N SER A 151 -8.07 -3.24 14.80
CA SER A 151 -8.70 -1.97 14.43
C SER A 151 -7.64 -0.91 14.08
N ASP A 152 -8.04 0.10 13.32
CA ASP A 152 -7.16 1.21 12.92
C ASP A 152 -6.56 1.92 14.15
N GLU A 153 -7.31 2.06 15.25
CA GLU A 153 -6.82 2.66 16.50
C GLU A 153 -5.71 1.81 17.14
N ARG A 154 -5.81 0.48 17.09
CA ARG A 154 -4.78 -0.42 17.62
C ARG A 154 -3.53 -0.41 16.75
N ILE A 155 -3.69 -0.38 15.42
CA ILE A 155 -2.58 -0.23 14.48
C ILE A 155 -1.88 1.12 14.74
N ALA A 156 -2.65 2.21 14.82
CA ALA A 156 -2.14 3.54 15.12
C ALA A 156 -1.34 3.58 16.43
N ALA A 157 -1.84 2.93 17.48
CA ALA A 157 -1.17 2.86 18.78
C ALA A 157 0.22 2.23 18.68
N VAL A 158 0.40 1.18 17.86
CA VAL A 158 1.72 0.59 17.59
C VAL A 158 2.59 1.52 16.76
N MET A 159 2.01 2.16 15.74
CA MET A 159 2.74 3.04 14.82
C MET A 159 3.37 4.25 15.52
N VAL A 160 2.74 4.80 16.57
CA VAL A 160 3.25 5.96 17.32
C VAL A 160 4.26 5.59 18.41
N THR A 161 4.49 4.32 18.73
CA THR A 161 5.47 3.92 19.74
C THR A 161 6.89 4.37 19.36
N ALA A 162 7.77 4.51 20.33
CA ALA A 162 9.20 4.68 20.06
C ALA A 162 9.80 3.36 19.54
N GLY A 163 10.85 3.43 18.73
CA GLY A 163 11.55 2.26 18.21
C GLY A 163 11.88 2.36 16.72
N THR A 164 12.59 1.36 16.22
CA THR A 164 12.94 1.23 14.81
C THR A 164 11.74 0.79 13.97
N LEU A 165 11.85 0.91 12.65
CA LEU A 165 10.80 0.43 11.73
C LEU A 165 10.63 -1.09 11.84
N GLU A 166 11.73 -1.81 12.02
CA GLU A 166 11.75 -3.26 12.20
C GLU A 166 11.02 -3.68 13.47
N GLU A 167 11.26 -3.00 14.59
CA GLU A 167 10.58 -3.26 15.87
C GLU A 167 9.08 -3.00 15.76
N LYS A 168 8.68 -1.91 15.11
CA LYS A 168 7.26 -1.59 14.86
C LYS A 168 6.60 -2.63 13.94
N ALA A 169 7.27 -3.04 12.86
CA ALA A 169 6.75 -4.05 11.94
C ALA A 169 6.55 -5.39 12.66
N GLN A 170 7.52 -5.81 13.47
CA GLN A 170 7.40 -7.03 14.27
C GLN A 170 6.26 -6.91 15.28
N ALA A 171 6.15 -5.78 15.99
CA ALA A 171 5.08 -5.56 16.97
C ALA A 171 3.67 -5.59 16.33
N LEU A 172 3.52 -5.10 15.08
CA LEU A 172 2.27 -5.20 14.33
C LEU A 172 1.91 -6.66 14.02
N VAL A 173 2.89 -7.45 13.56
CA VAL A 173 2.69 -8.88 13.26
C VAL A 173 2.36 -9.65 14.51
N ASP A 174 3.11 -9.43 15.61
CA ASP A 174 2.88 -10.11 16.89
C ASP A 174 1.49 -9.77 17.45
N ALA A 175 1.11 -8.49 17.44
CA ALA A 175 -0.20 -8.06 17.92
C ALA A 175 -1.36 -8.64 17.11
N ALA A 176 -1.21 -8.79 15.78
CA ALA A 176 -2.21 -9.42 14.95
C ALA A 176 -2.32 -10.93 15.21
N ASN A 177 -1.18 -11.61 15.45
CA ASN A 177 -1.14 -13.02 15.86
C ASN A 177 -1.81 -13.22 17.24
N ASP A 178 -1.55 -12.34 18.20
CA ASP A 178 -2.18 -12.36 19.53
C ASP A 178 -3.71 -12.15 19.44
N CYS A 179 -4.19 -11.46 18.40
CA CYS A 179 -5.62 -11.31 18.12
C CYS A 179 -6.24 -12.53 17.41
N GLY A 180 -5.45 -13.58 17.18
CA GLY A 180 -5.93 -14.84 16.62
C GLY A 180 -5.23 -15.31 15.36
N GLY A 181 -4.51 -14.43 14.62
CA GLY A 181 -3.65 -14.78 13.49
C GLY A 181 -4.34 -15.69 12.46
N ARG A 182 -5.50 -15.28 11.95
CA ARG A 182 -6.35 -16.15 11.11
C ARG A 182 -5.85 -16.30 9.68
N ASP A 183 -4.98 -15.40 9.24
CA ASP A 183 -4.41 -15.38 7.90
C ASP A 183 -2.94 -14.98 7.93
N ASN A 184 -2.28 -15.03 6.77
CA ASN A 184 -0.91 -14.58 6.59
C ASN A 184 -0.81 -13.06 6.77
N ILE A 185 0.08 -12.62 7.65
CA ILE A 185 0.27 -11.21 7.98
C ILE A 185 1.53 -10.70 7.29
N SER A 186 1.35 -9.72 6.42
CA SER A 186 2.46 -9.03 5.76
C SER A 186 2.41 -7.54 6.05
N VAL A 187 3.54 -6.96 6.46
CA VAL A 187 3.67 -5.53 6.72
C VAL A 187 4.95 -4.97 6.11
N ILE A 188 4.88 -3.77 5.56
CA ILE A 188 6.03 -2.99 5.12
C ILE A 188 5.86 -1.58 5.68
N LEU A 189 6.88 -1.06 6.33
CA LEU A 189 6.94 0.31 6.81
C LEU A 189 7.91 1.14 5.96
N ALA A 190 7.49 2.33 5.57
CA ALA A 190 8.32 3.30 4.86
C ALA A 190 8.26 4.65 5.56
N TYR A 191 9.42 5.16 5.96
CA TYR A 191 9.55 6.45 6.65
C TYR A 191 10.14 7.50 5.72
N ALA A 192 9.43 8.60 5.56
CA ALA A 192 9.87 9.72 4.75
C ALA A 192 10.80 10.62 5.57
N ARG A 193 12.03 10.76 5.09
CA ARG A 193 13.02 11.64 5.71
C ARG A 193 13.61 12.59 4.67
N SER A 194 13.46 13.87 4.89
CA SER A 194 14.15 14.86 4.07
C SER A 194 15.65 14.71 4.25
N LYS A 195 16.40 14.66 3.15
CA LYS A 195 17.85 14.75 3.23
C LYS A 195 18.20 16.11 3.84
N PRO A 196 19.08 16.18 4.87
CA PRO A 196 19.53 17.46 5.38
C PRO A 196 20.11 18.25 4.19
N VAL A 197 19.59 19.45 3.97
CA VAL A 197 20.13 20.36 2.98
C VAL A 197 21.60 20.57 3.34
N ARG A 198 22.53 20.06 2.53
CA ARG A 198 23.94 20.38 2.67
C ARG A 198 24.05 21.89 2.53
N LYS A 199 24.17 22.58 3.66
CA LYS A 199 24.49 24.01 3.65
C LYS A 199 25.78 24.16 2.84
N GLY A 200 25.67 24.77 1.67
CA GLY A 200 26.79 24.94 0.77
C GLY A 200 27.91 25.67 1.52
N LEU A 201 29.16 25.42 1.13
CA LEU A 201 30.37 26.03 1.72
C LEU A 201 30.27 27.58 1.87
N LEU A 202 29.48 28.24 1.04
CA LEU A 202 29.23 29.71 1.11
C LEU A 202 28.46 30.14 2.37
N SER A 203 27.60 29.32 2.96
CA SER A 203 26.90 29.68 4.21
C SER A 203 27.79 29.55 5.45
N ARG A 204 28.94 28.88 5.35
CA ARG A 204 29.97 28.79 6.42
C ARG A 204 30.87 29.99 6.44
N MET A 205 30.97 30.75 5.35
CA MET A 205 31.83 31.93 5.25
C MET A 205 31.14 33.25 5.63
N LEU A 206 29.82 33.28 5.72
CA LEU A 206 29.02 34.49 6.05
C LEU A 206 28.45 34.48 7.49
N GLY A 207 28.83 33.50 8.30
CA GLY A 207 28.44 33.40 9.72
C GLY A 207 29.52 33.95 10.63
N LYS A 208 29.64 35.26 10.72
CA LYS A 208 30.21 35.98 11.86
C LYS A 208 29.12 36.82 12.48
#